data_6b1638639506eff34670363d62bd5f8c
#
_entry.id   6b1638639506eff34670363d62bd5f8c
#
_cell.length_a   1.000
_cell.length_b   1.000
_cell.length_c   1.000
_cell.angle_alpha   90.00
_cell.angle_beta   90.00
_cell.angle_gamma   90.00
#
_symmetry.space_group_name_H-M   'P 1'
#
loop_
_entity.id
_entity.type
_entity.pdbx_description
1 polymer ?
#
loop_
_entity_poly.entity_id
_entity_poly.type
_entity_poly.pdbx_seq_one_letter_code
_entity_poly.pdbx_strand_id
1 'polypeptide(L)'
;MIGEKLKFRDLVGATILAGANDAALVIAEAVSGSVPEFVRQMNRRANQLGMKDTVYTNPTGLHDGEMVTTANDLLILAKLAATKQFLSELFGSIRITIDATNMSGARALGTRNYLVSTRVTTDYYLPMATGMICGSTYEAGFCVIASAQHDGLNYIAIVLGADTTRIQSAPAVTDETGGVVTTAEYKYIMNGFVEAAKLLKWADGNFSYIKAVDGSTPVCQIPVRLADGIDSVALLPEHPVEIFVPNDIDRENDIKLEWTLDSGTLTAPVQAGQEVGMLRVTYMGEFIGEVPLVVRTGITADGGLTVLDRVGQLMRTPFFTAILIAVAVCALIYVFGTAISRSRKKNEAKREFVKKNRYRSLPGGDSPDNGGRRLK
;
A
#
# COMPACT_ATOMS: atom_id res chain seq x y z
N MET A 1 -23.77 -21.27 -40.03
CA MET A 1 -24.84 -21.50 -41.03
C MET A 1 -26.20 -21.12 -40.43
N ILE A 2 -27.11 -20.61 -41.21
CA ILE A 2 -28.47 -20.27 -40.72
C ILE A 2 -29.12 -21.51 -40.14
N GLY A 3 -29.56 -21.46 -38.89
CA GLY A 3 -30.18 -22.62 -38.20
C GLY A 3 -29.21 -23.57 -37.48
N GLU A 4 -27.90 -23.33 -37.58
CA GLU A 4 -26.87 -24.07 -36.80
C GLU A 4 -26.97 -23.72 -35.32
N LYS A 5 -26.96 -24.75 -34.45
CA LYS A 5 -26.99 -24.59 -32.99
C LYS A 5 -25.62 -24.81 -32.40
N LEU A 6 -25.06 -23.77 -31.76
CA LEU A 6 -23.75 -23.75 -31.15
C LEU A 6 -23.87 -23.42 -29.65
N LYS A 7 -22.96 -23.95 -28.82
CA LYS A 7 -22.84 -23.53 -27.44
C LYS A 7 -22.30 -22.10 -27.40
N PHE A 8 -22.82 -21.28 -26.49
CA PHE A 8 -22.36 -19.89 -26.33
C PHE A 8 -20.85 -19.80 -26.07
N ARG A 9 -20.30 -20.71 -25.27
CA ARG A 9 -18.86 -20.84 -25.01
C ARG A 9 -18.06 -21.03 -26.31
N ASP A 10 -18.56 -21.82 -27.23
CA ASP A 10 -17.87 -22.10 -28.50
C ASP A 10 -17.88 -20.90 -29.42
N LEU A 11 -18.95 -20.10 -29.41
CA LEU A 11 -19.04 -18.84 -30.14
C LEU A 11 -18.01 -17.83 -29.59
N VAL A 12 -17.92 -17.68 -28.25
CA VAL A 12 -16.89 -16.81 -27.64
C VAL A 12 -15.50 -17.27 -27.98
N GLY A 13 -15.23 -18.59 -27.90
CA GLY A 13 -13.94 -19.16 -28.29
C GLY A 13 -13.61 -18.93 -29.77
N ALA A 14 -14.58 -19.08 -30.69
CA ALA A 14 -14.40 -18.81 -32.09
C ALA A 14 -14.06 -17.31 -32.36
N THR A 15 -14.75 -16.41 -31.66
CA THR A 15 -14.49 -14.97 -31.74
C THR A 15 -13.06 -14.63 -31.27
N ILE A 16 -12.65 -15.17 -30.14
CA ILE A 16 -11.33 -14.84 -29.54
C ILE A 16 -10.17 -15.49 -30.29
N LEU A 17 -10.25 -16.81 -30.58
CA LEU A 17 -9.12 -17.53 -31.18
C LEU A 17 -9.02 -17.30 -32.68
N ALA A 18 -10.14 -17.46 -33.38
CA ALA A 18 -10.16 -17.40 -34.83
C ALA A 18 -10.54 -16.03 -35.40
N GLY A 19 -10.99 -15.08 -34.58
CA GLY A 19 -11.49 -13.79 -35.02
C GLY A 19 -12.76 -13.93 -35.86
N ALA A 20 -13.67 -14.86 -35.49
CA ALA A 20 -14.87 -15.16 -36.25
C ALA A 20 -15.91 -14.04 -36.12
N ASN A 21 -16.04 -13.21 -37.16
CA ASN A 21 -16.95 -12.06 -37.17
C ASN A 21 -18.42 -12.49 -37.12
N ASP A 22 -18.79 -13.59 -37.76
CA ASP A 22 -20.12 -14.17 -37.72
C ASP A 22 -20.49 -14.63 -36.30
N ALA A 23 -19.55 -15.23 -35.57
CA ALA A 23 -19.76 -15.59 -34.16
C ALA A 23 -19.96 -14.33 -33.26
N ALA A 24 -19.21 -13.27 -33.50
CA ALA A 24 -19.38 -12.00 -32.79
C ALA A 24 -20.78 -11.39 -33.01
N LEU A 25 -21.28 -11.43 -34.25
CA LEU A 25 -22.62 -10.95 -34.58
C LEU A 25 -23.72 -11.80 -33.88
N VAL A 26 -23.58 -13.12 -33.90
CA VAL A 26 -24.52 -14.03 -33.20
C VAL A 26 -24.52 -13.82 -31.71
N ILE A 27 -23.34 -13.60 -31.10
CA ILE A 27 -23.22 -13.24 -29.68
C ILE A 27 -23.98 -11.94 -29.40
N ALA A 28 -23.78 -10.93 -30.23
CA ALA A 28 -24.41 -9.62 -30.06
C ALA A 28 -25.94 -9.72 -30.09
N GLU A 29 -26.49 -10.45 -31.07
CA GLU A 29 -27.94 -10.68 -31.19
C GLU A 29 -28.48 -11.52 -30.01
N ALA A 30 -27.77 -12.58 -29.61
CA ALA A 30 -28.20 -13.44 -28.52
C ALA A 30 -28.22 -12.72 -27.15
N VAL A 31 -27.29 -11.80 -26.92
CA VAL A 31 -27.16 -11.07 -25.65
C VAL A 31 -28.14 -9.88 -25.58
N SER A 32 -28.34 -9.16 -26.67
CA SER A 32 -29.01 -7.86 -26.68
C SER A 32 -30.25 -7.79 -27.58
N GLY A 33 -30.59 -8.88 -28.26
CA GLY A 33 -31.72 -8.95 -29.19
C GLY A 33 -31.41 -8.31 -30.56
N SER A 34 -30.39 -7.46 -30.67
CA SER A 34 -29.94 -6.89 -31.94
C SER A 34 -28.51 -6.37 -31.84
N VAL A 35 -27.81 -6.31 -32.97
CA VAL A 35 -26.46 -5.74 -33.08
C VAL A 35 -26.42 -4.27 -32.64
N PRO A 36 -27.34 -3.37 -33.04
CA PRO A 36 -27.33 -1.98 -32.58
C PRO A 36 -27.49 -1.84 -31.07
N GLU A 37 -28.33 -2.69 -30.43
CA GLU A 37 -28.47 -2.64 -28.97
C GLU A 37 -27.20 -3.14 -28.27
N PHE A 38 -26.55 -4.18 -28.81
CA PHE A 38 -25.29 -4.64 -28.27
C PHE A 38 -24.20 -3.56 -28.35
N VAL A 39 -24.08 -2.87 -29.47
CA VAL A 39 -23.15 -1.74 -29.64
C VAL A 39 -23.42 -0.62 -28.63
N ARG A 40 -24.71 -0.28 -28.40
CA ARG A 40 -25.06 0.65 -27.30
C ARG A 40 -24.58 0.16 -25.93
N GLN A 41 -24.70 -1.15 -25.66
CA GLN A 41 -24.19 -1.74 -24.42
C GLN A 41 -22.65 -1.70 -24.34
N MET A 42 -21.95 -1.99 -25.44
CA MET A 42 -20.48 -1.87 -25.52
C MET A 42 -20.05 -0.45 -25.13
N ASN A 43 -20.63 0.58 -25.72
CA ASN A 43 -20.31 1.98 -25.42
C ASN A 43 -20.67 2.39 -23.98
N ARG A 44 -21.85 1.95 -23.48
CA ARG A 44 -22.17 2.14 -22.05
C ARG A 44 -21.13 1.51 -21.13
N ARG A 45 -20.68 0.29 -21.47
CA ARG A 45 -19.67 -0.40 -20.69
C ARG A 45 -18.31 0.27 -20.73
N ALA A 46 -17.89 0.73 -21.90
CA ALA A 46 -16.67 1.52 -22.07
C ALA A 46 -16.68 2.76 -21.16
N ASN A 47 -17.76 3.54 -21.18
CA ASN A 47 -17.94 4.71 -20.33
C ASN A 47 -17.90 4.36 -18.83
N GLN A 48 -18.58 3.29 -18.40
CA GLN A 48 -18.56 2.82 -17.00
C GLN A 48 -17.17 2.40 -16.52
N LEU A 49 -16.33 1.92 -17.42
CA LEU A 49 -14.95 1.54 -17.15
C LEU A 49 -13.98 2.73 -17.19
N GLY A 50 -14.45 3.92 -17.62
CA GLY A 50 -13.61 5.10 -17.74
C GLY A 50 -12.82 5.18 -19.05
N MET A 51 -13.20 4.40 -20.07
CA MET A 51 -12.64 4.43 -21.43
C MET A 51 -13.22 5.65 -22.18
N LYS A 52 -12.59 6.80 -22.02
CA LYS A 52 -13.15 8.09 -22.44
C LYS A 52 -12.97 8.38 -23.94
N ASP A 53 -11.96 7.76 -24.54
CA ASP A 53 -11.56 7.99 -25.92
C ASP A 53 -11.89 6.77 -26.82
N THR A 54 -12.91 5.98 -26.40
CA THR A 54 -13.33 4.76 -27.11
C THR A 54 -14.77 4.88 -27.57
N VAL A 55 -14.98 4.65 -28.87
CA VAL A 55 -16.31 4.53 -29.47
C VAL A 55 -16.35 3.24 -30.29
N TYR A 56 -17.31 2.36 -30.02
CA TYR A 56 -17.59 1.16 -30.76
C TYR A 56 -18.78 1.39 -31.72
N THR A 57 -18.65 0.95 -32.97
CA THR A 57 -19.72 1.00 -33.99
C THR A 57 -20.22 -0.36 -34.39
N ASN A 58 -19.42 -1.43 -34.15
CA ASN A 58 -19.79 -2.81 -34.43
C ASN A 58 -19.09 -3.78 -33.43
N PRO A 59 -19.59 -5.02 -33.29
CA PRO A 59 -19.00 -6.01 -32.38
C PRO A 59 -17.85 -6.80 -32.99
N THR A 60 -17.56 -6.63 -34.27
CA THR A 60 -16.61 -7.46 -35.04
C THR A 60 -15.21 -6.86 -35.08
N GLY A 61 -15.09 -5.55 -34.90
CA GLY A 61 -13.85 -4.80 -35.10
C GLY A 61 -13.49 -4.56 -36.58
N LEU A 62 -14.43 -4.82 -37.52
CA LEU A 62 -14.28 -4.39 -38.90
C LEU A 62 -14.21 -2.86 -38.94
N HIS A 63 -13.38 -2.35 -39.86
CA HIS A 63 -13.14 -0.91 -39.94
C HIS A 63 -14.42 -0.11 -40.16
N ASP A 64 -14.51 0.96 -39.41
CA ASP A 64 -15.55 1.99 -39.52
C ASP A 64 -14.90 3.31 -39.08
N GLY A 65 -15.10 4.37 -39.87
CA GLY A 65 -14.45 5.67 -39.64
C GLY A 65 -14.79 6.33 -38.29
N GLU A 66 -15.92 5.95 -37.69
CA GLU A 66 -16.35 6.46 -36.38
C GLU A 66 -15.85 5.57 -35.20
N MET A 67 -15.28 4.41 -35.49
CA MET A 67 -14.74 3.51 -34.45
C MET A 67 -13.32 3.95 -34.06
N VAL A 68 -13.18 4.39 -32.83
CA VAL A 68 -11.90 4.88 -32.31
C VAL A 68 -11.61 4.30 -30.91
N THR A 69 -10.33 4.22 -30.57
CA THR A 69 -9.86 3.81 -29.26
C THR A 69 -8.43 4.30 -29.01
N THR A 70 -7.94 4.12 -27.80
CA THR A 70 -6.55 4.39 -27.41
C THR A 70 -5.92 3.18 -26.72
N ALA A 71 -4.59 3.12 -26.66
CA ALA A 71 -3.88 2.07 -25.92
C ALA A 71 -4.23 2.11 -24.42
N ASN A 72 -4.44 3.32 -23.84
CA ASN A 72 -4.82 3.47 -22.43
C ASN A 72 -6.21 2.88 -22.16
N ASP A 73 -7.18 3.15 -23.00
CA ASP A 73 -8.53 2.61 -22.85
C ASP A 73 -8.54 1.09 -23.02
N LEU A 74 -7.81 0.58 -24.02
CA LEU A 74 -7.67 -0.87 -24.21
C LEU A 74 -6.95 -1.55 -23.04
N LEU A 75 -6.01 -0.86 -22.36
CA LEU A 75 -5.37 -1.39 -21.16
C LEU A 75 -6.37 -1.60 -20.02
N ILE A 76 -7.32 -0.67 -19.85
CA ILE A 76 -8.40 -0.82 -18.85
C ILE A 76 -9.20 -2.09 -19.14
N LEU A 77 -9.61 -2.27 -20.41
CA LEU A 77 -10.38 -3.44 -20.82
C LEU A 77 -9.56 -4.73 -20.71
N ALA A 78 -8.29 -4.71 -21.11
CA ALA A 78 -7.40 -5.87 -21.06
C ALA A 78 -7.15 -6.33 -19.61
N LYS A 79 -6.91 -5.39 -18.67
CA LYS A 79 -6.80 -5.69 -17.24
C LYS A 79 -8.07 -6.37 -16.71
N LEU A 80 -9.25 -5.83 -17.02
CA LEU A 80 -10.52 -6.44 -16.62
C LEU A 80 -10.69 -7.84 -17.22
N ALA A 81 -10.38 -8.02 -18.51
CA ALA A 81 -10.51 -9.32 -19.18
C ALA A 81 -9.58 -10.36 -18.56
N ALA A 82 -8.35 -9.99 -18.21
CA ALA A 82 -7.37 -10.86 -17.55
C ALA A 82 -7.84 -11.37 -16.17
N THR A 83 -8.71 -10.64 -15.47
CA THR A 83 -9.29 -11.13 -14.21
C THR A 83 -10.37 -12.20 -14.39
N LYS A 84 -10.83 -12.44 -15.62
CA LYS A 84 -11.88 -13.42 -15.91
C LYS A 84 -11.26 -14.74 -16.31
N GLN A 85 -11.28 -15.72 -15.41
CA GLN A 85 -10.64 -17.03 -15.62
C GLN A 85 -10.99 -17.64 -16.99
N PHE A 86 -12.26 -17.65 -17.36
CA PHE A 86 -12.71 -18.19 -18.64
C PHE A 86 -12.06 -17.49 -19.85
N LEU A 87 -11.91 -16.18 -19.83
CA LEU A 87 -11.25 -15.43 -20.89
C LEU A 87 -9.74 -15.67 -20.89
N SER A 88 -9.12 -15.70 -19.71
CA SER A 88 -7.69 -15.98 -19.56
C SER A 88 -7.32 -17.36 -20.12
N GLU A 89 -8.14 -18.39 -19.86
CA GLU A 89 -7.99 -19.72 -20.44
C GLU A 89 -8.09 -19.69 -21.98
N LEU A 90 -9.05 -18.95 -22.53
CA LEU A 90 -9.18 -18.81 -23.98
C LEU A 90 -8.01 -18.07 -24.62
N PHE A 91 -7.54 -17.00 -24.00
CA PHE A 91 -6.41 -16.20 -24.51
C PHE A 91 -5.12 -17.02 -24.64
N GLY A 92 -4.87 -17.93 -23.68
CA GLY A 92 -3.72 -18.85 -23.73
C GLY A 92 -3.94 -20.10 -24.58
N SER A 93 -5.16 -20.35 -25.05
CA SER A 93 -5.47 -21.55 -25.83
C SER A 93 -4.92 -21.48 -27.25
N ILE A 94 -4.16 -22.49 -27.65
CA ILE A 94 -3.64 -22.57 -29.01
C ILE A 94 -4.67 -23.15 -29.99
N ARG A 95 -5.69 -23.85 -29.48
CA ARG A 95 -6.73 -24.51 -30.25
C ARG A 95 -7.96 -24.79 -29.40
N ILE A 96 -9.15 -24.65 -29.99
CA ILE A 96 -10.41 -25.17 -29.45
C ILE A 96 -11.03 -26.14 -30.40
N THR A 97 -11.83 -27.09 -29.90
CA THR A 97 -12.65 -27.99 -30.71
C THR A 97 -14.10 -27.67 -30.45
N ILE A 98 -14.83 -27.38 -31.50
CA ILE A 98 -16.28 -27.26 -31.51
C ILE A 98 -16.84 -28.65 -31.89
N ASP A 99 -17.68 -29.20 -31.02
CA ASP A 99 -18.32 -30.47 -31.25
C ASP A 99 -19.20 -30.45 -32.51
N ALA A 100 -19.56 -31.64 -33.01
CA ALA A 100 -20.52 -31.74 -34.12
C ALA A 100 -21.83 -31.05 -33.74
N THR A 101 -22.39 -30.29 -34.66
CA THR A 101 -23.66 -29.57 -34.53
C THR A 101 -24.76 -30.28 -35.33
N ASN A 102 -25.97 -29.71 -35.29
CA ASN A 102 -27.06 -30.17 -36.13
C ASN A 102 -26.82 -30.00 -37.66
N MET A 103 -25.79 -29.27 -38.06
CA MET A 103 -25.51 -28.93 -39.47
C MET A 103 -24.06 -29.15 -39.90
N SER A 104 -23.12 -29.37 -38.96
CA SER A 104 -21.70 -29.54 -39.30
C SER A 104 -21.04 -30.58 -38.39
N GLY A 105 -20.05 -31.28 -38.92
CA GLY A 105 -19.18 -32.14 -38.11
C GLY A 105 -18.33 -31.35 -37.15
N ALA A 106 -17.65 -32.07 -36.24
CA ALA A 106 -16.72 -31.44 -35.29
C ALA A 106 -15.60 -30.71 -36.06
N ARG A 107 -15.23 -29.53 -35.59
CA ARG A 107 -14.20 -28.71 -36.21
C ARG A 107 -13.27 -28.07 -35.16
N ALA A 108 -12.02 -27.91 -35.51
CA ALA A 108 -11.01 -27.31 -34.68
C ALA A 108 -10.64 -25.93 -35.20
N LEU A 109 -10.61 -24.95 -34.28
CA LEU A 109 -10.17 -23.60 -34.57
C LEU A 109 -8.84 -23.33 -33.85
N GLY A 110 -7.85 -22.83 -34.60
CA GLY A 110 -6.55 -22.43 -34.05
C GLY A 110 -6.52 -20.96 -33.69
N THR A 111 -5.63 -20.61 -32.76
CA THR A 111 -5.39 -19.21 -32.45
C THR A 111 -4.68 -18.49 -33.59
N ARG A 112 -5.00 -17.21 -33.76
CA ARG A 112 -4.29 -16.25 -34.63
C ARG A 112 -3.16 -15.53 -33.90
N ASN A 113 -3.07 -15.68 -32.57
CA ASN A 113 -1.99 -15.10 -31.78
C ASN A 113 -0.74 -15.99 -31.85
N TYR A 114 0.22 -15.60 -32.66
CA TYR A 114 1.45 -16.38 -32.87
C TYR A 114 2.47 -16.18 -31.75
N LEU A 115 2.25 -15.27 -30.77
CA LEU A 115 3.09 -15.18 -29.57
C LEU A 115 2.96 -16.44 -28.69
N VAL A 116 1.75 -17.05 -28.65
CA VAL A 116 1.48 -18.22 -27.80
C VAL A 116 1.53 -19.55 -28.55
N SER A 117 1.73 -19.54 -29.87
CA SER A 117 1.62 -20.76 -30.73
C SER A 117 2.73 -20.88 -31.73
N THR A 118 3.33 -22.09 -31.83
CA THR A 118 4.33 -22.46 -32.82
C THR A 118 3.73 -23.24 -34.02
N ARG A 119 2.40 -23.38 -34.10
CA ARG A 119 1.73 -24.23 -35.08
C ARG A 119 1.85 -23.75 -36.52
N VAL A 120 1.84 -22.43 -36.72
CA VAL A 120 1.91 -21.83 -38.08
C VAL A 120 3.33 -21.34 -38.34
N THR A 121 3.96 -20.71 -37.38
CA THR A 121 5.33 -20.22 -37.44
C THR A 121 5.92 -20.15 -36.03
N THR A 122 7.25 -20.28 -35.97
CA THR A 122 8.02 -20.09 -34.72
C THR A 122 8.58 -18.68 -34.59
N ASP A 123 8.45 -17.85 -35.64
CA ASP A 123 9.12 -16.54 -35.73
C ASP A 123 8.71 -15.56 -34.62
N TYR A 124 7.48 -15.69 -34.09
CA TYR A 124 6.92 -14.77 -33.11
C TYR A 124 6.74 -15.40 -31.72
N TYR A 125 6.99 -16.71 -31.62
CA TYR A 125 6.75 -17.42 -30.37
C TYR A 125 7.55 -16.81 -29.19
N LEU A 126 6.85 -16.48 -28.14
CA LEU A 126 7.42 -15.94 -26.91
C LEU A 126 7.04 -16.84 -25.72
N PRO A 127 8.00 -17.58 -25.12
CA PRO A 127 7.71 -18.56 -24.05
C PRO A 127 6.94 -18.00 -22.86
N MET A 128 7.17 -16.73 -22.50
CA MET A 128 6.48 -16.05 -21.41
C MET A 128 5.08 -15.53 -21.78
N ALA A 129 4.70 -15.53 -23.07
CA ALA A 129 3.41 -15.01 -23.50
C ALA A 129 2.26 -15.92 -23.04
N THR A 130 1.20 -15.31 -22.48
CA THR A 130 -0.01 -15.98 -21.98
C THR A 130 -1.28 -15.65 -22.76
N GLY A 131 -1.21 -14.74 -23.71
CA GLY A 131 -2.34 -14.25 -24.53
C GLY A 131 -2.01 -12.88 -25.10
N MET A 132 -2.92 -12.05 -25.50
CA MET A 132 -4.38 -12.10 -25.45
C MET A 132 -4.96 -12.25 -26.89
N ILE A 133 -5.18 -11.12 -27.61
CA ILE A 133 -5.84 -11.10 -28.93
C ILE A 133 -5.06 -10.24 -29.93
N CYS A 134 -5.30 -10.49 -31.21
CA CYS A 134 -4.79 -9.68 -32.30
C CYS A 134 -5.85 -9.50 -33.38
N GLY A 135 -5.70 -8.48 -34.19
CA GLY A 135 -6.53 -8.20 -35.35
C GLY A 135 -5.82 -7.26 -36.31
N SER A 136 -6.26 -7.26 -37.56
CA SER A 136 -5.75 -6.32 -38.55
C SER A 136 -6.81 -6.01 -39.59
N THR A 137 -6.85 -4.75 -40.01
CA THR A 137 -7.50 -4.28 -41.23
C THR A 137 -6.47 -3.47 -42.01
N TYR A 138 -6.78 -3.17 -43.27
CA TYR A 138 -5.89 -2.34 -44.08
C TYR A 138 -5.68 -0.94 -43.41
N GLU A 139 -6.77 -0.38 -42.88
CA GLU A 139 -6.79 0.97 -42.31
C GLU A 139 -6.17 1.01 -40.91
N ALA A 140 -6.47 -0.01 -40.08
CA ALA A 140 -6.01 -0.05 -38.68
C ALA A 140 -4.57 -0.56 -38.53
N GLY A 141 -3.98 -1.16 -39.59
CA GLY A 141 -2.72 -1.87 -39.44
C GLY A 141 -2.86 -3.15 -38.62
N PHE A 142 -1.75 -3.67 -38.14
CA PHE A 142 -1.71 -4.86 -37.30
C PHE A 142 -1.73 -4.47 -35.81
N CYS A 143 -2.80 -4.85 -35.12
CA CYS A 143 -3.01 -4.51 -33.72
C CYS A 143 -2.89 -5.76 -32.85
N VAL A 144 -2.19 -5.63 -31.71
CA VAL A 144 -1.97 -6.73 -30.76
C VAL A 144 -2.17 -6.20 -29.32
N ILE A 145 -2.95 -6.94 -28.55
CA ILE A 145 -2.91 -6.89 -27.10
C ILE A 145 -2.28 -8.21 -26.65
N ALA A 146 -1.10 -8.14 -26.07
CA ALA A 146 -0.34 -9.29 -25.61
C ALA A 146 -0.22 -9.28 -24.09
N SER A 147 -0.36 -10.46 -23.47
CA SER A 147 -0.04 -10.67 -22.06
C SER A 147 1.11 -11.65 -21.92
N ALA A 148 1.88 -11.51 -20.86
CA ALA A 148 2.96 -12.40 -20.50
C ALA A 148 3.04 -12.57 -18.99
N GLN A 149 3.63 -13.68 -18.55
CA GLN A 149 3.92 -13.97 -17.15
C GLN A 149 5.34 -14.50 -17.03
N HIS A 150 6.13 -13.88 -16.13
CA HIS A 150 7.47 -14.34 -15.82
C HIS A 150 7.80 -13.96 -14.38
N ASP A 151 8.44 -14.87 -13.62
CA ASP A 151 8.84 -14.70 -12.22
C ASP A 151 7.76 -14.13 -11.30
N GLY A 152 6.49 -14.57 -11.52
CA GLY A 152 5.34 -14.10 -10.74
C GLY A 152 4.78 -12.74 -11.17
N LEU A 153 5.43 -12.07 -12.12
CA LEU A 153 4.99 -10.79 -12.68
C LEU A 153 4.09 -11.01 -13.89
N ASN A 154 3.08 -10.14 -14.04
CA ASN A 154 2.16 -10.15 -15.17
C ASN A 154 2.32 -8.85 -15.97
N TYR A 155 2.49 -8.99 -17.26
CA TYR A 155 2.70 -7.88 -18.18
C TYR A 155 1.59 -7.83 -19.22
N ILE A 156 1.22 -6.63 -19.66
CA ILE A 156 0.34 -6.40 -20.80
C ILE A 156 1.02 -5.38 -21.72
N ALA A 157 1.20 -5.74 -22.98
CA ALA A 157 1.67 -4.85 -24.02
C ALA A 157 0.55 -4.62 -25.05
N ILE A 158 0.40 -3.36 -25.48
CA ILE A 158 -0.58 -2.97 -26.49
C ILE A 158 0.15 -2.28 -27.63
N VAL A 159 -0.02 -2.81 -28.81
CA VAL A 159 0.54 -2.27 -30.06
C VAL A 159 -0.63 -2.02 -31.00
N LEU A 160 -0.75 -0.79 -31.48
CA LEU A 160 -1.78 -0.37 -32.42
C LEU A 160 -1.12 0.16 -33.71
N GLY A 161 -1.73 -0.10 -34.84
CA GLY A 161 -1.32 0.48 -36.11
C GLY A 161 0.06 0.02 -36.62
N ALA A 162 0.52 -1.17 -36.21
CA ALA A 162 1.81 -1.66 -36.72
C ALA A 162 1.74 -2.07 -38.18
N ASP A 163 2.77 -1.71 -38.93
CA ASP A 163 2.89 -2.09 -40.33
C ASP A 163 3.18 -3.59 -40.51
N THR A 164 2.87 -4.09 -41.69
CA THR A 164 3.32 -5.40 -42.17
C THR A 164 4.44 -5.19 -43.16
N THR A 165 5.65 -5.67 -42.86
CA THR A 165 6.80 -5.53 -43.73
C THR A 165 6.85 -6.72 -44.72
N ARG A 166 6.90 -6.42 -46.02
CA ARG A 166 7.11 -7.41 -47.06
C ARG A 166 8.60 -7.53 -47.36
N ILE A 167 9.17 -8.70 -47.19
CA ILE A 167 10.57 -8.99 -47.56
C ILE A 167 10.62 -10.09 -48.62
N GLN A 168 11.53 -9.95 -49.54
CA GLN A 168 11.77 -10.97 -50.53
C GLN A 168 12.57 -12.12 -49.90
N SER A 169 11.98 -13.31 -49.81
CA SER A 169 12.61 -14.51 -49.24
C SER A 169 13.40 -15.32 -50.23
N ALA A 170 12.97 -15.30 -51.53
CA ALA A 170 13.72 -15.86 -52.60
C ALA A 170 13.59 -15.00 -53.87
N PRO A 171 14.67 -14.82 -54.64
CA PRO A 171 14.60 -14.12 -55.93
C PRO A 171 13.82 -14.93 -56.97
N ALA A 172 13.28 -14.24 -57.95
CA ALA A 172 12.76 -14.92 -59.16
C ALA A 172 13.91 -15.62 -59.87
N VAL A 173 13.67 -16.83 -60.38
CA VAL A 173 14.61 -17.56 -61.17
C VAL A 173 14.16 -17.44 -62.62
N THR A 174 15.08 -17.03 -63.48
CA THR A 174 14.84 -16.94 -64.94
C THR A 174 15.67 -17.99 -65.66
N ASP A 175 15.18 -18.48 -66.82
CA ASP A 175 15.94 -19.33 -67.72
C ASP A 175 16.97 -18.55 -68.58
N GLU A 176 17.74 -19.25 -69.38
CA GLU A 176 18.76 -18.64 -70.25
C GLU A 176 18.18 -17.69 -71.32
N THR A 177 16.89 -17.71 -71.52
CA THR A 177 16.18 -16.86 -72.50
C THR A 177 15.52 -15.66 -71.83
N GLY A 178 15.62 -15.52 -70.49
CA GLY A 178 14.99 -14.46 -69.68
C GLY A 178 13.53 -14.78 -69.29
N GLY A 179 13.06 -16.00 -69.59
CA GLY A 179 11.74 -16.46 -69.12
C GLY A 179 11.71 -16.73 -67.61
N VAL A 180 10.69 -16.28 -66.95
CA VAL A 180 10.54 -16.52 -65.49
C VAL A 180 10.15 -17.97 -65.25
N VAL A 181 11.06 -18.73 -64.62
CA VAL A 181 10.85 -20.15 -64.23
C VAL A 181 10.18 -20.22 -62.86
N THR A 182 10.62 -19.37 -61.93
CA THR A 182 10.05 -19.30 -60.59
C THR A 182 9.83 -17.84 -60.23
N THR A 183 8.67 -17.51 -59.76
CA THR A 183 8.37 -16.16 -59.25
C THR A 183 9.08 -15.88 -57.91
N ALA A 184 9.42 -14.62 -57.66
CA ALA A 184 9.98 -14.23 -56.40
C ALA A 184 9.05 -14.59 -55.25
N GLU A 185 9.61 -15.18 -54.20
CA GLU A 185 8.88 -15.48 -52.98
C GLU A 185 9.01 -14.32 -51.98
N TYR A 186 7.93 -14.07 -51.27
CA TYR A 186 7.88 -13.01 -50.30
C TYR A 186 7.37 -13.53 -48.93
N LYS A 187 8.03 -13.10 -47.88
CA LYS A 187 7.60 -13.30 -46.51
C LYS A 187 7.04 -11.97 -45.95
N TYR A 188 5.94 -12.06 -45.26
CA TYR A 188 5.34 -10.91 -44.59
C TYR A 188 5.65 -10.98 -43.09
N ILE A 189 6.26 -9.91 -42.57
CA ILE A 189 6.54 -9.76 -41.13
C ILE A 189 5.42 -8.96 -40.49
N MET A 190 4.74 -9.55 -39.55
CA MET A 190 3.69 -8.92 -38.76
C MET A 190 4.34 -8.16 -37.58
N ASN A 191 4.68 -6.89 -37.81
CA ASN A 191 5.43 -6.09 -36.86
C ASN A 191 4.70 -5.90 -35.51
N GLY A 192 3.37 -6.00 -35.47
CA GLY A 192 2.63 -5.97 -34.22
C GLY A 192 3.10 -7.02 -33.19
N PHE A 193 3.38 -8.27 -33.66
CA PHE A 193 3.94 -9.30 -32.78
C PHE A 193 5.40 -9.01 -32.39
N VAL A 194 6.20 -8.51 -33.34
CA VAL A 194 7.61 -8.17 -33.10
C VAL A 194 7.70 -7.08 -32.01
N GLU A 195 6.93 -6.01 -32.15
CA GLU A 195 6.93 -4.90 -31.22
C GLU A 195 6.32 -5.29 -29.86
N ALA A 196 5.25 -6.07 -29.85
CA ALA A 196 4.69 -6.58 -28.59
C ALA A 196 5.70 -7.46 -27.83
N ALA A 197 6.42 -8.34 -28.55
CA ALA A 197 7.46 -9.16 -27.92
C ALA A 197 8.63 -8.33 -27.39
N LYS A 198 9.05 -7.28 -28.12
CA LYS A 198 10.08 -6.34 -27.65
C LYS A 198 9.65 -5.61 -26.38
N LEU A 199 8.42 -5.06 -26.36
CA LEU A 199 7.88 -4.36 -25.18
C LEU A 199 7.80 -5.28 -23.95
N LEU A 200 7.32 -6.52 -24.12
CA LEU A 200 7.22 -7.48 -23.03
C LEU A 200 8.60 -7.86 -22.49
N LYS A 201 9.57 -8.16 -23.36
CA LYS A 201 10.96 -8.46 -22.96
C LYS A 201 11.63 -7.25 -22.30
N TRP A 202 11.39 -6.06 -22.82
CA TRP A 202 11.92 -4.84 -22.24
C TRP A 202 11.38 -4.62 -20.83
N ALA A 203 10.06 -4.76 -20.62
CA ALA A 203 9.46 -4.63 -19.31
C ALA A 203 10.01 -5.67 -18.31
N ASP A 204 10.13 -6.93 -18.75
CA ASP A 204 10.67 -8.01 -17.93
C ASP A 204 12.14 -7.79 -17.54
N GLY A 205 12.96 -7.25 -18.44
CA GLY A 205 14.38 -6.99 -18.18
C GLY A 205 14.68 -5.68 -17.45
N ASN A 206 13.75 -4.73 -17.39
CA ASN A 206 14.01 -3.38 -16.87
C ASN A 206 13.23 -3.02 -15.62
N PHE A 207 12.32 -3.88 -15.14
CA PHE A 207 11.54 -3.64 -13.95
C PHE A 207 11.59 -4.84 -13.02
N SER A 208 11.63 -4.58 -11.72
CA SER A 208 11.57 -5.63 -10.70
C SER A 208 10.90 -5.13 -9.43
N TYR A 209 10.49 -6.08 -8.58
CA TYR A 209 10.15 -5.76 -7.20
C TYR A 209 11.41 -5.55 -6.40
N ILE A 210 11.45 -4.44 -5.70
CA ILE A 210 12.47 -4.17 -4.69
C ILE A 210 11.81 -3.92 -3.34
N LYS A 211 12.51 -4.23 -2.25
CA LYS A 211 12.10 -3.82 -0.91
C LYS A 211 12.41 -2.34 -0.73
N ALA A 212 11.40 -1.49 -0.78
CA ALA A 212 11.53 -0.07 -0.43
C ALA A 212 11.90 0.07 1.03
N VAL A 213 11.31 -0.77 1.88
CA VAL A 213 11.59 -0.87 3.31
C VAL A 213 11.79 -2.34 3.66
N ASP A 214 12.93 -2.63 4.30
CA ASP A 214 13.18 -3.94 4.88
C ASP A 214 12.65 -3.97 6.32
N GLY A 215 11.79 -4.92 6.63
CA GLY A 215 11.23 -5.10 7.98
C GLY A 215 12.27 -5.35 9.09
N SER A 216 13.55 -5.55 8.75
CA SER A 216 14.65 -5.77 9.71
C SER A 216 15.49 -4.52 9.99
N THR A 217 15.37 -3.47 9.19
CA THR A 217 16.15 -2.24 9.34
C THR A 217 15.41 -1.23 10.19
N PRO A 218 16.02 -0.72 11.29
CA PRO A 218 15.40 0.32 12.12
C PRO A 218 15.17 1.61 11.32
N VAL A 219 13.98 2.18 11.45
CA VAL A 219 13.60 3.45 10.81
C VAL A 219 13.98 4.63 11.68
N CYS A 220 13.68 4.55 12.98
CA CYS A 220 14.00 5.58 13.95
C CYS A 220 14.15 4.98 15.35
N GLN A 221 14.56 5.82 16.31
CA GLN A 221 14.64 5.47 17.71
C GLN A 221 13.77 6.40 18.53
N ILE A 222 13.13 5.88 19.58
CA ILE A 222 12.28 6.62 20.49
C ILE A 222 12.76 6.42 21.94
N PRO A 223 12.79 7.47 22.77
CA PRO A 223 13.13 7.33 24.19
C PRO A 223 12.09 6.48 24.94
N VAL A 224 12.58 5.67 25.90
CA VAL A 224 11.73 4.86 26.77
C VAL A 224 11.95 5.27 28.22
N ARG A 225 10.87 5.61 28.91
CA ARG A 225 10.88 5.93 30.34
C ARG A 225 10.58 4.70 31.18
N LEU A 226 11.12 4.68 32.40
CA LEU A 226 10.91 3.63 33.40
C LEU A 226 11.35 2.23 32.95
N ALA A 227 12.22 2.14 31.95
CA ALA A 227 12.74 0.88 31.45
C ALA A 227 13.95 0.42 32.27
N ASP A 228 14.13 -0.90 32.33
CA ASP A 228 15.29 -1.51 33.00
C ASP A 228 16.49 -1.52 32.02
N GLY A 229 17.49 -0.66 32.32
CA GLY A 229 18.79 -0.64 31.65
C GLY A 229 18.82 -0.12 30.20
N ILE A 230 17.71 0.43 29.69
CA ILE A 230 17.65 1.01 28.34
C ILE A 230 16.95 2.38 28.35
N ASP A 231 17.51 3.33 27.60
CA ASP A 231 16.97 4.70 27.51
C ASP A 231 16.18 4.93 26.20
N SER A 232 16.39 4.09 25.19
CA SER A 232 15.72 4.20 23.90
C SER A 232 15.51 2.84 23.25
N VAL A 233 14.54 2.77 22.33
CA VAL A 233 14.25 1.58 21.54
C VAL A 233 14.16 1.94 20.05
N ALA A 234 14.68 1.06 19.22
CA ALA A 234 14.56 1.14 17.78
C ALA A 234 13.18 0.67 17.33
N LEU A 235 12.54 1.45 16.46
CA LEU A 235 11.29 1.10 15.81
C LEU A 235 11.57 0.50 14.43
N LEU A 236 10.92 -0.62 14.16
CA LEU A 236 11.04 -1.34 12.90
C LEU A 236 9.67 -1.41 12.23
N PRO A 237 9.63 -1.47 10.91
CA PRO A 237 8.41 -1.78 10.19
C PRO A 237 7.89 -3.17 10.58
N GLU A 238 6.58 -3.31 10.73
CA GLU A 238 5.95 -4.60 11.06
C GLU A 238 6.22 -5.65 9.97
N HIS A 239 6.17 -5.22 8.71
CA HIS A 239 6.44 -6.04 7.54
C HIS A 239 7.18 -5.22 6.46
N PRO A 240 7.90 -5.89 5.53
CA PRO A 240 8.56 -5.18 4.44
C PRO A 240 7.54 -4.55 3.48
N VAL A 241 7.91 -3.45 2.85
CA VAL A 241 7.16 -2.83 1.77
C VAL A 241 7.91 -3.06 0.47
N GLU A 242 7.26 -3.78 -0.46
CA GLU A 242 7.81 -4.03 -1.79
C GLU A 242 7.14 -3.13 -2.81
N ILE A 243 7.94 -2.59 -3.73
CA ILE A 243 7.49 -1.74 -4.83
C ILE A 243 8.01 -2.27 -6.16
N PHE A 244 7.19 -2.13 -7.20
CA PHE A 244 7.57 -2.48 -8.56
C PHE A 244 8.09 -1.22 -9.29
N VAL A 245 9.37 -1.22 -9.64
CA VAL A 245 10.07 -0.03 -10.15
C VAL A 245 11.11 -0.41 -11.19
N PRO A 246 11.59 0.55 -12.02
CA PRO A 246 12.74 0.35 -12.87
C PRO A 246 13.97 -0.14 -12.09
N ASN A 247 14.81 -0.95 -12.73
CA ASN A 247 16.01 -1.51 -12.10
C ASN A 247 17.12 -0.48 -11.81
N ASP A 248 17.07 0.68 -12.48
CA ASP A 248 18.04 1.77 -12.44
C ASP A 248 17.63 2.95 -11.54
N ILE A 249 16.66 2.72 -10.62
CA ILE A 249 16.21 3.78 -9.70
C ILE A 249 17.31 4.27 -8.77
N ASP A 250 17.28 5.54 -8.45
CA ASP A 250 18.01 6.14 -7.34
C ASP A 250 17.23 6.01 -6.03
N ARG A 251 17.51 4.93 -5.27
CA ARG A 251 16.76 4.60 -4.04
C ARG A 251 16.73 5.72 -3.01
N GLU A 252 17.80 6.51 -2.91
CA GLU A 252 17.91 7.58 -1.91
C GLU A 252 17.07 8.81 -2.27
N ASN A 253 16.98 9.12 -3.56
CA ASN A 253 16.24 10.28 -4.03
C ASN A 253 14.79 9.98 -4.42
N ASP A 254 14.54 8.79 -4.99
CA ASP A 254 13.22 8.43 -5.53
C ASP A 254 12.27 7.85 -4.47
N ILE A 255 12.82 7.17 -3.44
CA ILE A 255 12.03 6.60 -2.34
C ILE A 255 12.14 7.49 -1.12
N LYS A 256 11.00 8.01 -0.64
CA LYS A 256 10.96 8.79 0.61
C LYS A 256 10.18 8.04 1.67
N LEU A 257 10.76 8.06 2.86
CA LEU A 257 10.22 7.44 4.06
C LEU A 257 9.85 8.56 5.04
N GLU A 258 8.58 8.67 5.35
CA GLU A 258 8.07 9.63 6.32
C GLU A 258 7.35 8.85 7.42
N TRP A 259 7.60 9.18 8.69
CA TRP A 259 6.93 8.51 9.80
C TRP A 259 6.25 9.49 10.72
N THR A 260 5.17 9.01 11.28
CA THR A 260 4.43 9.68 12.34
C THR A 260 4.40 8.78 13.56
N LEU A 261 4.63 9.35 14.74
CA LEU A 261 4.63 8.61 15.99
C LEU A 261 3.42 9.04 16.83
N ASP A 262 2.74 8.08 17.46
CA ASP A 262 1.61 8.34 18.35
C ASP A 262 2.04 9.09 19.62
N SER A 263 3.30 8.88 20.02
CA SER A 263 3.91 9.56 21.16
C SER A 263 5.40 9.77 20.91
N GLY A 264 5.94 10.87 21.37
CA GLY A 264 7.38 11.15 21.33
C GLY A 264 8.20 10.36 22.35
N THR A 265 7.58 9.59 23.25
CA THR A 265 8.24 8.81 24.30
C THR A 265 7.38 7.63 24.69
N LEU A 266 7.97 6.45 24.84
CA LEU A 266 7.32 5.28 25.41
C LEU A 266 7.52 5.21 26.94
N THR A 267 6.64 4.49 27.61
CA THR A 267 6.76 4.20 29.05
C THR A 267 6.70 2.69 29.25
N ALA A 268 7.72 2.14 29.87
CA ALA A 268 7.76 0.71 30.18
C ALA A 268 6.70 0.32 31.25
N PRO A 269 6.12 -0.90 31.18
CA PRO A 269 6.48 -1.98 30.27
C PRO A 269 5.91 -1.79 28.86
N VAL A 270 6.66 -2.17 27.81
CA VAL A 270 6.25 -2.18 26.41
C VAL A 270 6.21 -3.61 25.91
N GLN A 271 5.15 -3.98 25.22
CA GLN A 271 5.01 -5.34 24.68
C GLN A 271 5.75 -5.49 23.34
N ALA A 272 6.27 -6.70 23.08
CA ALA A 272 6.77 -7.03 21.75
C ALA A 272 5.61 -6.98 20.73
N GLY A 273 5.84 -6.37 19.56
CA GLY A 273 4.81 -6.15 18.54
C GLY A 273 3.91 -4.93 18.80
N GLN A 274 4.15 -4.16 19.86
CA GLN A 274 3.36 -2.95 20.11
C GLN A 274 3.60 -1.93 19.00
N GLU A 275 2.51 -1.49 18.37
CA GLU A 275 2.51 -0.39 17.41
C GLU A 275 2.74 0.94 18.13
N VAL A 276 3.54 1.81 17.51
CA VAL A 276 3.97 3.10 18.08
C VAL A 276 3.77 4.25 17.10
N GLY A 277 3.48 3.93 15.86
CA GLY A 277 3.28 4.90 14.80
C GLY A 277 3.18 4.25 13.43
N MET A 278 3.19 5.07 12.38
CA MET A 278 3.07 4.64 11.01
C MET A 278 4.26 5.14 10.18
N LEU A 279 4.76 4.29 9.31
CA LEU A 279 5.74 4.62 8.29
C LEU A 279 5.03 4.73 6.93
N ARG A 280 5.12 5.87 6.31
CA ARG A 280 4.62 6.16 4.98
C ARG A 280 5.73 6.04 3.96
N VAL A 281 5.46 5.31 2.88
CA VAL A 281 6.39 5.11 1.77
C VAL A 281 5.84 5.81 0.53
N THR A 282 6.66 6.65 -0.09
CA THR A 282 6.35 7.29 -1.37
C THR A 282 7.47 6.99 -2.38
N TYR A 283 7.10 6.85 -3.66
CA TYR A 283 8.02 6.70 -4.76
C TYR A 283 7.78 7.82 -5.78
N MET A 284 8.81 8.62 -6.08
CA MET A 284 8.72 9.81 -6.96
C MET A 284 7.55 10.75 -6.59
N GLY A 285 7.22 10.83 -5.29
CA GLY A 285 6.13 11.66 -4.77
C GLY A 285 4.75 11.00 -4.79
N GLU A 286 4.59 9.83 -5.39
CA GLU A 286 3.35 9.06 -5.34
C GLU A 286 3.28 8.18 -4.08
N PHE A 287 2.11 8.13 -3.46
CA PHE A 287 1.86 7.28 -2.29
C PHE A 287 1.84 5.80 -2.70
N ILE A 288 2.68 4.99 -2.04
CA ILE A 288 2.76 3.55 -2.25
C ILE A 288 2.02 2.77 -1.18
N GLY A 289 2.24 3.13 0.08
CA GLY A 289 1.62 2.42 1.20
C GLY A 289 2.09 2.94 2.55
N GLU A 290 1.44 2.42 3.58
CA GLU A 290 1.80 2.67 4.98
C GLU A 290 1.98 1.33 5.70
N VAL A 291 2.93 1.30 6.65
CA VAL A 291 3.22 0.13 7.47
C VAL A 291 3.38 0.55 8.92
N PRO A 292 2.79 -0.19 9.91
CA PRO A 292 2.98 0.11 11.31
C PRO A 292 4.45 0.04 11.73
N LEU A 293 4.88 0.97 12.59
CA LEU A 293 6.15 0.92 13.28
C LEU A 293 5.96 0.22 14.63
N VAL A 294 6.73 -0.85 14.85
CA VAL A 294 6.58 -1.70 16.02
C VAL A 294 7.87 -1.83 16.83
N VAL A 295 7.69 -2.10 18.12
CA VAL A 295 8.78 -2.53 18.99
C VAL A 295 8.94 -4.04 18.91
N ARG A 296 10.06 -4.53 18.40
CA ARG A 296 10.30 -5.99 18.21
C ARG A 296 10.53 -6.75 19.50
N THR A 297 11.18 -6.11 20.48
CA THR A 297 11.55 -6.75 21.75
C THR A 297 10.79 -6.12 22.90
N GLY A 298 10.11 -6.92 23.69
CA GLY A 298 9.42 -6.43 24.87
C GLY A 298 10.40 -5.78 25.87
N ILE A 299 9.97 -4.68 26.48
CA ILE A 299 10.76 -3.89 27.42
C ILE A 299 10.13 -3.99 28.80
N THR A 300 10.92 -4.45 29.77
CA THR A 300 10.48 -4.56 31.16
C THR A 300 10.62 -3.20 31.89
N ALA A 301 9.73 -2.96 32.82
CA ALA A 301 9.81 -1.77 33.67
C ALA A 301 10.82 -1.98 34.81
N ASP A 302 11.63 -0.97 35.09
CA ASP A 302 12.43 -0.91 36.33
C ASP A 302 11.52 -0.69 37.53
N GLY A 303 11.59 -1.60 38.52
CA GLY A 303 10.77 -1.56 39.71
C GLY A 303 11.04 -0.32 40.55
N GLY A 304 12.30 0.11 40.68
CA GLY A 304 12.72 1.27 41.43
C GLY A 304 12.24 2.57 40.82
N LEU A 305 12.46 2.74 39.50
CA LEU A 305 12.02 3.92 38.76
C LEU A 305 10.49 4.05 38.73
N THR A 306 9.79 2.92 38.63
CA THR A 306 8.31 2.89 38.65
C THR A 306 7.76 3.35 39.98
N VAL A 307 8.37 2.93 41.13
CA VAL A 307 7.98 3.37 42.46
C VAL A 307 8.26 4.88 42.63
N LEU A 308 9.45 5.33 42.21
CA LEU A 308 9.81 6.76 42.26
C LEU A 308 8.86 7.64 41.44
N ASP A 309 8.48 7.21 40.25
CA ASP A 309 7.54 7.93 39.39
C ASP A 309 6.15 7.98 40.02
N ARG A 310 5.64 6.86 40.60
CA ARG A 310 4.37 6.83 41.34
C ARG A 310 4.37 7.77 42.55
N VAL A 311 5.48 7.77 43.32
CA VAL A 311 5.63 8.71 44.44
C VAL A 311 5.63 10.16 43.94
N GLY A 312 6.38 10.42 42.84
CA GLY A 312 6.41 11.75 42.23
C GLY A 312 5.04 12.21 41.72
N GLN A 313 4.26 11.30 41.13
CA GLN A 313 2.89 11.57 40.69
C GLN A 313 1.97 11.84 41.90
N LEU A 314 2.08 11.05 43.00
CA LEU A 314 1.33 11.24 44.21
C LEU A 314 1.62 12.61 44.85
N MET A 315 2.90 13.00 44.86
CA MET A 315 3.32 14.31 45.39
C MET A 315 2.79 15.51 44.59
N ARG A 316 2.49 15.32 43.32
CA ARG A 316 1.91 16.34 42.42
C ARG A 316 0.38 16.42 42.52
N THR A 317 -0.27 15.50 43.23
CA THR A 317 -1.72 15.54 43.35
C THR A 317 -2.15 16.73 44.24
N PRO A 318 -3.29 17.39 43.93
CA PRO A 318 -3.78 18.53 44.74
C PRO A 318 -4.09 18.11 46.18
N PHE A 319 -4.40 16.83 46.42
CA PHE A 319 -4.61 16.28 47.74
C PHE A 319 -3.32 16.28 48.58
N PHE A 320 -2.19 15.84 47.99
CA PHE A 320 -0.91 15.81 48.70
C PHE A 320 -0.35 17.22 48.99
N THR A 321 -0.50 18.14 48.04
CA THR A 321 -0.15 19.54 48.24
C THR A 321 -0.99 20.19 49.36
N ALA A 322 -2.29 19.85 49.44
CA ALA A 322 -3.14 20.31 50.55
C ALA A 322 -2.69 19.77 51.90
N ILE A 323 -2.28 18.50 51.98
CA ILE A 323 -1.72 17.90 53.20
C ILE A 323 -0.43 18.62 53.61
N LEU A 324 0.50 18.87 52.68
CA LEU A 324 1.73 19.59 52.95
C LEU A 324 1.48 21.01 53.48
N ILE A 325 0.52 21.71 52.91
CA ILE A 325 0.09 23.02 53.37
C ILE A 325 -0.49 22.93 54.79
N ALA A 326 -1.35 21.96 55.06
CA ALA A 326 -1.94 21.73 56.37
C ALA A 326 -0.86 21.44 57.44
N VAL A 327 0.12 20.57 57.12
CA VAL A 327 1.24 20.26 58.02
C VAL A 327 2.09 21.52 58.27
N ALA A 328 2.38 22.31 57.23
CA ALA A 328 3.12 23.57 57.38
C ALA A 328 2.37 24.57 58.26
N VAL A 329 1.05 24.69 58.07
CA VAL A 329 0.20 25.56 58.93
C VAL A 329 0.19 25.08 60.38
N CYS A 330 0.05 23.76 60.60
CA CYS A 330 0.12 23.20 61.97
C CYS A 330 1.49 23.45 62.63
N ALA A 331 2.57 23.31 61.91
CA ALA A 331 3.91 23.60 62.40
C ALA A 331 4.08 25.08 62.74
N LEU A 332 3.57 25.98 61.92
CA LEU A 332 3.56 27.43 62.24
C LEU A 332 2.74 27.73 63.49
N ILE A 333 1.55 27.16 63.61
CA ILE A 333 0.70 27.31 64.80
C ILE A 333 1.44 26.81 66.04
N TYR A 334 2.11 25.69 65.96
CA TYR A 334 2.92 25.16 67.09
C TYR A 334 4.07 26.09 67.48
N VAL A 335 4.84 26.55 66.43
CA VAL A 335 5.95 27.51 66.68
C VAL A 335 5.45 28.82 67.32
N PHE A 336 4.36 29.38 66.76
CA PHE A 336 3.75 30.61 67.35
C PHE A 336 3.17 30.36 68.75
N GLY A 337 2.47 29.27 68.99
CA GLY A 337 1.95 28.86 70.26
C GLY A 337 3.04 28.73 71.33
N THR A 338 4.16 28.08 70.97
CA THR A 338 5.30 27.97 71.90
C THR A 338 6.01 29.33 72.16
N ALA A 339 6.11 30.19 71.11
CA ALA A 339 6.65 31.55 71.28
C ALA A 339 5.79 32.40 72.15
N ILE A 340 4.45 32.37 72.02
CA ILE A 340 3.50 33.08 72.85
C ILE A 340 3.58 32.56 74.27
N SER A 341 3.61 31.25 74.52
CA SER A 341 3.74 30.61 75.79
C SER A 341 5.03 31.02 76.51
N ARG A 342 6.17 31.04 75.79
CA ARG A 342 7.46 31.53 76.33
C ARG A 342 7.39 33.04 76.69
N SER A 343 6.76 33.84 75.81
CA SER A 343 6.55 35.29 76.11
C SER A 343 5.66 35.54 77.30
N ARG A 344 4.57 34.75 77.48
CA ARG A 344 3.69 34.85 78.67
C ARG A 344 4.44 34.47 79.94
N LYS A 345 5.19 33.38 79.99
CA LYS A 345 6.04 32.99 81.12
C LYS A 345 7.07 34.06 81.44
N LYS A 346 7.68 34.68 80.44
CA LYS A 346 8.66 35.76 80.60
C LYS A 346 7.99 37.02 81.17
N ASN A 347 6.76 37.32 80.77
CA ASN A 347 5.98 38.47 81.31
C ASN A 347 5.42 38.19 82.72
N GLU A 348 5.02 36.97 83.06
CA GLU A 348 4.64 36.54 84.37
C GLU A 348 5.82 36.61 85.36
N ALA A 349 7.00 36.10 84.95
CA ALA A 349 8.21 36.22 85.71
C ALA A 349 8.62 37.70 85.95
N LYS A 350 8.45 38.55 84.93
CA LYS A 350 8.64 40.00 85.07
C LYS A 350 7.64 40.63 86.08
N ARG A 351 6.36 40.24 86.05
CA ARG A 351 5.31 40.71 86.97
C ARG A 351 5.57 40.24 88.41
N GLU A 352 6.01 39.02 88.60
CA GLU A 352 6.42 38.53 89.93
C GLU A 352 7.68 39.25 90.43
N PHE A 353 8.66 39.49 89.59
CA PHE A 353 9.85 40.28 89.98
C PHE A 353 9.49 41.70 90.34
N VAL A 354 8.58 42.36 89.62
CA VAL A 354 8.09 43.71 89.97
C VAL A 354 7.28 43.70 91.23
N LYS A 355 6.42 42.67 91.47
CA LYS A 355 5.69 42.50 92.75
C LYS A 355 6.65 42.36 93.94
N LYS A 356 7.68 41.50 93.79
CA LYS A 356 8.65 41.22 94.84
C LYS A 356 9.51 42.45 95.18
N ASN A 357 9.84 43.31 94.24
CA ASN A 357 10.54 44.57 94.49
C ASN A 357 9.63 45.69 95.08
N ARG A 358 8.31 45.66 94.81
CA ARG A 358 7.35 46.61 95.34
C ARG A 358 7.13 46.41 96.84
N TYR A 359 7.35 45.23 97.40
CA TYR A 359 7.30 44.92 98.85
C TYR A 359 8.60 45.24 99.54
N ARG A 360 9.68 45.60 98.87
CA ARG A 360 11.00 45.88 99.43
C ARG A 360 11.27 47.40 99.64
N SER A 361 10.32 48.26 99.24
CA SER A 361 10.48 49.70 99.25
C SER A 361 9.36 50.42 100.06
N LEU A 362 9.03 49.92 101.27
CA LEU A 362 8.29 50.73 102.24
C LEU A 362 9.18 50.97 103.45
N PRO A 363 9.43 52.23 103.83
CA PRO A 363 10.27 52.60 104.98
C PRO A 363 9.50 52.57 106.32
N GLY A 364 10.16 52.06 107.27
CA GLY A 364 10.20 52.35 108.68
C GLY A 364 8.94 52.57 109.55
N GLY A 365 8.95 51.94 110.66
CA GLY A 365 8.09 52.21 111.78
C GLY A 365 8.36 51.27 112.94
N ASP A 366 9.13 51.75 113.81
CA ASP A 366 9.35 51.45 115.23
C ASP A 366 8.93 50.10 115.83
N SER A 367 9.88 49.60 116.61
CA SER A 367 9.83 48.63 117.73
C SER A 367 8.85 49.08 118.83
N PRO A 368 8.37 48.24 119.82
CA PRO A 368 9.29 47.47 120.65
C PRO A 368 8.81 46.05 121.06
N ASP A 369 9.77 45.29 121.43
CA ASP A 369 9.99 44.55 122.68
C ASP A 369 9.08 43.32 123.02
N ASN A 370 9.75 42.41 123.53
CA ASN A 370 9.48 41.40 124.55
C ASN A 370 8.95 40.02 124.18
N GLY A 371 9.77 39.13 124.50
CA GLY A 371 9.42 38.02 125.35
C GLY A 371 9.22 36.63 124.69
N GLY A 372 10.18 35.86 124.98
CA GLY A 372 9.86 34.61 125.56
C GLY A 372 9.93 33.30 124.70
N ARG A 373 10.98 32.68 124.94
CA ARG A 373 11.09 31.22 125.19
C ARG A 373 10.53 30.16 124.25
N ARG A 374 11.45 29.42 123.70
CA ARG A 374 11.69 27.97 123.96
C ARG A 374 10.80 26.88 123.26
N LEU A 375 11.52 25.97 122.68
CA LEU A 375 11.39 24.52 122.68
C LEU A 375 10.31 23.83 121.77
N LYS A 376 10.58 23.07 120.85
CA LYS A 376 11.24 21.81 120.67
C LYS A 376 11.54 21.57 119.17
#